data_599556e274b5c28d496577dc7dc2fd9a
#
_entry.id   599556e274b5c28d496577dc7dc2fd9a
#
_cell.length_a   1.000
_cell.length_b   1.000
_cell.length_c   1.000
_cell.angle_alpha   90.00
_cell.angle_beta   90.00
_cell.angle_gamma   90.00
#
_symmetry.space_group_name_H-M   'P 1'
#
loop_
_entity.id
_entity.type
_entity.pdbx_description
1 polymer ?
#
loop_
_entity_poly.entity_id
_entity_poly.type
_entity_poly.pdbx_seq_one_letter_code
_entity_poly.pdbx_strand_id
1 'polypeptide(L)'
;KVPGISWVKERPEVMILFDTLTLGVNVDIRAMFLYGRYRKLERGIPQTRWPCRACRGREGGCDSCNGTGLQYPNSIQSLVCEPLVELAQAKSDAFHGMGREDIDVRCVGNGRPFVAELKSPNRRTLDLEKLMKQINKAAENKIEVVGLRYSNRAEVSRIKETKAEKSYTIRFTCDHGLDEDEVSTRIQSLSGQILEQQTPQRVSHRRADKVRKRKVISIDNIQVDDGEVEFD
;
A
#
# COMPACT_ATOMS: atom_id res chain seq x y z
N LYS A 1 2.06 35.56 30.70
CA LYS A 1 1.34 34.83 29.66
C LYS A 1 1.57 35.53 28.32
N VAL A 2 2.06 34.83 27.32
CA VAL A 2 2.17 35.39 25.96
C VAL A 2 0.78 35.31 25.33
N PRO A 3 0.25 36.43 24.79
CA PRO A 3 -1.07 36.44 24.15
C PRO A 3 -1.11 35.44 22.97
N GLY A 4 -2.19 34.69 22.83
CA GLY A 4 -2.37 33.73 21.75
C GLY A 4 -1.74 32.33 21.99
N ILE A 5 -1.07 32.12 23.13
CA ILE A 5 -0.53 30.81 23.49
C ILE A 5 -1.43 30.17 24.56
N SER A 6 -1.89 28.96 24.28
CA SER A 6 -2.61 28.13 25.25
C SER A 6 -1.75 26.92 25.66
N TRP A 7 -1.91 26.50 26.93
CA TRP A 7 -1.28 25.27 27.40
C TRP A 7 -2.01 24.07 26.79
N VAL A 8 -1.22 23.16 26.19
CA VAL A 8 -1.73 21.91 25.63
C VAL A 8 -1.51 20.82 26.67
N LYS A 9 -2.57 20.21 27.15
CA LYS A 9 -2.49 19.06 28.09
C LYS A 9 -2.16 17.75 27.36
N GLU A 10 -2.39 17.71 26.06
CA GLU A 10 -2.11 16.56 25.20
C GLU A 10 -0.72 16.67 24.57
N ARG A 11 -0.26 15.56 23.97
CA ARG A 11 1.02 15.53 23.28
C ARG A 11 1.04 16.56 22.14
N PRO A 12 1.96 17.55 22.14
CA PRO A 12 1.95 18.65 21.17
C PRO A 12 2.30 18.16 19.76
N GLU A 13 1.91 18.93 18.77
CA GLU A 13 2.28 18.68 17.37
C GLU A 13 3.73 19.05 17.09
N VAL A 14 4.24 20.07 17.77
CA VAL A 14 5.62 20.52 17.71
C VAL A 14 6.13 20.67 19.14
N MET A 15 7.28 20.08 19.41
CA MET A 15 8.00 20.25 20.66
C MET A 15 9.34 20.94 20.36
N ILE A 16 9.60 22.03 21.07
CA ILE A 16 10.87 22.75 20.98
C ILE A 16 11.59 22.56 22.30
N LEU A 17 12.77 21.96 22.24
CA LEU A 17 13.67 21.81 23.38
C LEU A 17 14.82 22.80 23.22
N PHE A 18 14.96 23.69 24.19
CA PHE A 18 16.06 24.64 24.29
C PHE A 18 17.02 24.19 25.38
N ASP A 19 18.27 23.89 25.00
CA ASP A 19 19.34 23.56 25.92
C ASP A 19 20.03 24.88 26.38
N THR A 20 19.87 25.24 27.61
CA THR A 20 20.39 26.49 28.18
C THR A 20 21.93 26.47 28.38
N LEU A 21 22.54 25.28 28.41
CA LEU A 21 24.00 25.15 28.57
C LEU A 21 24.73 25.29 27.23
N THR A 22 24.23 24.66 26.21
CA THR A 22 24.84 24.68 24.87
C THR A 22 24.21 25.73 23.95
N LEU A 23 23.13 26.40 24.38
CA LEU A 23 22.30 27.29 23.58
C LEU A 23 21.72 26.60 22.32
N GLY A 24 21.67 25.26 22.35
CA GLY A 24 21.14 24.45 21.26
C GLY A 24 19.60 24.44 21.24
N VAL A 25 19.03 24.42 20.05
CA VAL A 25 17.58 24.28 19.84
C VAL A 25 17.30 22.98 19.08
N ASN A 26 16.49 22.10 19.67
CA ASN A 26 15.99 20.89 19.01
C ASN A 26 14.49 21.02 18.78
N VAL A 27 14.05 20.74 17.56
CA VAL A 27 12.64 20.82 17.16
C VAL A 27 12.16 19.44 16.74
N ASP A 28 11.23 18.86 17.48
CA ASP A 28 10.56 17.61 17.15
C ASP A 28 9.15 17.91 16.60
N ILE A 29 8.95 17.60 15.34
CA ILE A 29 7.66 17.76 14.66
C ILE A 29 6.99 16.38 14.52
N ARG A 30 5.88 16.21 15.22
CA ARG A 30 5.13 14.96 15.22
C ARG A 30 4.61 14.61 13.81
N ALA A 31 4.74 13.34 13.41
CA ALA A 31 4.21 12.87 12.16
C ALA A 31 2.68 13.08 12.06
N MET A 32 2.20 13.32 10.84
CA MET A 32 0.79 13.40 10.49
C MET A 32 0.39 12.09 9.78
N PHE A 33 -0.80 11.61 10.08
CA PHE A 33 -1.31 10.36 9.53
C PHE A 33 -2.58 10.63 8.72
N LEU A 34 -2.66 10.03 7.54
CA LEU A 34 -3.81 10.11 6.65
C LEU A 34 -4.24 8.69 6.29
N TYR A 35 -5.50 8.37 6.55
CA TYR A 35 -6.11 7.09 6.16
C TYR A 35 -6.80 7.27 4.82
N GLY A 36 -6.80 6.24 4.01
CA GLY A 36 -7.59 6.12 2.80
C GLY A 36 -7.69 4.66 2.34
N ARG A 37 -8.32 4.48 1.21
CA ARG A 37 -8.33 3.20 0.50
C ARG A 37 -7.84 3.45 -0.93
N TYR A 38 -7.09 2.49 -1.48
CA TYR A 38 -6.69 2.56 -2.88
C TYR A 38 -7.20 1.35 -3.66
N ARG A 39 -7.60 1.57 -4.88
CA ARG A 39 -7.76 0.55 -5.91
C ARG A 39 -6.53 0.57 -6.80
N LYS A 40 -5.98 -0.58 -7.14
CA LYS A 40 -4.93 -0.73 -8.14
C LYS A 40 -5.57 -1.28 -9.41
N LEU A 41 -5.65 -0.46 -10.44
CA LEU A 41 -6.38 -0.75 -11.67
C LEU A 41 -5.46 -1.39 -12.71
N GLU A 42 -4.15 -1.10 -12.65
CA GLU A 42 -3.13 -1.68 -13.51
C GLU A 42 -2.27 -2.72 -12.77
N ARG A 43 -1.81 -3.73 -13.50
CA ARG A 43 -0.79 -4.70 -13.06
C ARG A 43 0.61 -4.09 -13.17
N GLY A 44 1.61 -4.72 -12.59
CA GLY A 44 3.00 -4.27 -12.69
C GLY A 44 3.39 -3.15 -11.72
N ILE A 45 2.48 -2.63 -10.89
CA ILE A 45 2.74 -1.56 -9.92
C ILE A 45 2.95 -2.19 -8.54
N PRO A 46 4.14 -2.05 -7.91
CA PRO A 46 4.38 -2.52 -6.54
C PRO A 46 3.67 -1.63 -5.52
N GLN A 47 3.33 -2.18 -4.35
CA GLN A 47 2.70 -1.40 -3.28
C GLN A 47 3.63 -0.32 -2.72
N THR A 48 4.92 -0.62 -2.54
CA THR A 48 5.91 0.31 -1.99
C THR A 48 7.05 0.51 -2.97
N ARG A 49 7.81 1.59 -2.81
CA ARG A 49 9.03 1.83 -3.58
C ARG A 49 10.01 0.67 -3.41
N TRP A 50 10.54 0.15 -4.51
CA TRP A 50 11.56 -0.89 -4.51
C TRP A 50 12.89 -0.28 -4.94
N PRO A 51 13.92 -0.31 -4.07
CA PRO A 51 15.25 0.13 -4.45
C PRO A 51 15.78 -0.64 -5.65
N CYS A 52 16.48 0.04 -6.53
CA CYS A 52 17.18 -0.58 -7.66
C CYS A 52 18.13 -1.68 -7.14
N ARG A 53 18.13 -2.84 -7.80
CA ARG A 53 18.99 -3.96 -7.37
C ARG A 53 20.48 -3.67 -7.56
N ALA A 54 20.84 -2.94 -8.61
CA ALA A 54 22.24 -2.64 -8.93
C ALA A 54 22.84 -1.61 -7.98
N CYS A 55 22.20 -0.45 -7.79
CA CYS A 55 22.71 0.63 -6.94
C CYS A 55 22.14 0.64 -5.52
N ARG A 56 21.22 -0.28 -5.18
CA ARG A 56 20.55 -0.40 -3.87
C ARG A 56 19.81 0.87 -3.42
N GLY A 57 19.33 1.66 -4.39
CA GLY A 57 18.62 2.91 -4.10
C GLY A 57 19.53 4.10 -3.81
N ARG A 58 20.80 4.05 -4.25
CA ARG A 58 21.73 5.16 -4.10
C ARG A 58 21.13 6.43 -4.72
N GLU A 59 21.34 7.56 -4.07
CA GLU A 59 21.01 8.88 -4.59
C GLU A 59 21.69 9.12 -5.95
N GLY A 60 20.96 9.65 -6.93
CA GLY A 60 21.41 9.75 -8.31
C GLY A 60 21.36 8.45 -9.10
N GLY A 61 20.99 7.32 -8.47
CA GLY A 61 20.75 6.04 -9.13
C GLY A 61 21.97 5.45 -9.86
N CYS A 62 21.72 4.78 -10.97
CA CYS A 62 22.71 4.22 -11.90
C CYS A 62 22.06 4.02 -13.29
N ASP A 63 22.83 3.60 -14.29
CA ASP A 63 22.35 3.36 -15.65
C ASP A 63 21.22 2.33 -15.70
N SER A 64 21.30 1.27 -14.88
CA SER A 64 20.26 0.21 -14.82
C SER A 64 18.89 0.73 -14.33
N CYS A 65 18.83 1.86 -13.68
CA CYS A 65 17.58 2.47 -13.20
C CYS A 65 17.36 3.88 -13.76
N ASN A 66 18.12 4.28 -14.77
CA ASN A 66 18.05 5.61 -15.39
C ASN A 66 18.11 6.74 -14.35
N GLY A 67 19.02 6.62 -13.38
CA GLY A 67 19.23 7.65 -12.36
C GLY A 67 18.20 7.68 -11.23
N THR A 68 17.11 6.88 -11.27
CA THR A 68 16.00 6.97 -10.31
C THR A 68 16.30 6.31 -8.95
N GLY A 69 17.26 5.40 -8.88
CA GLY A 69 17.49 4.57 -7.70
C GLY A 69 16.39 3.52 -7.46
N LEU A 70 15.36 3.43 -8.32
CA LEU A 70 14.19 2.56 -8.15
C LEU A 70 14.16 1.46 -9.20
N GLN A 71 13.60 0.30 -8.84
CA GLN A 71 13.41 -0.83 -9.74
C GLN A 71 12.17 -0.64 -10.65
N TYR A 72 11.17 0.06 -10.17
CA TYR A 72 9.93 0.38 -10.88
C TYR A 72 9.71 1.89 -10.85
N PRO A 73 9.25 2.49 -11.95
CA PRO A 73 9.06 3.95 -12.03
C PRO A 73 7.97 4.45 -11.08
N ASN A 74 6.95 3.62 -10.84
CA ASN A 74 5.82 3.93 -9.98
C ASN A 74 5.63 2.87 -8.89
N SER A 75 4.99 3.27 -7.80
CA SER A 75 4.44 2.41 -6.76
C SER A 75 3.16 3.04 -6.22
N ILE A 76 2.31 2.27 -5.55
CA ILE A 76 1.15 2.85 -4.86
C ILE A 76 1.63 3.92 -3.87
N GLN A 77 2.70 3.63 -3.14
CA GLN A 77 3.31 4.59 -2.21
C GLN A 77 3.71 5.89 -2.91
N SER A 78 4.40 5.85 -4.05
CA SER A 78 4.83 7.07 -4.75
C SER A 78 3.63 7.87 -5.25
N LEU A 79 2.70 7.21 -5.95
CA LEU A 79 1.52 7.87 -6.51
C LEU A 79 0.63 8.53 -5.44
N VAL A 80 0.55 7.95 -4.25
CA VAL A 80 -0.25 8.48 -3.14
C VAL A 80 0.54 9.50 -2.32
N CYS A 81 1.78 9.15 -1.91
CA CYS A 81 2.48 9.92 -0.89
C CYS A 81 3.24 11.13 -1.44
N GLU A 82 3.70 11.14 -2.68
CA GLU A 82 4.44 12.28 -3.23
C GLU A 82 3.61 13.58 -3.23
N PRO A 83 2.35 13.60 -3.73
CA PRO A 83 1.51 14.78 -3.61
C PRO A 83 1.19 15.18 -2.17
N LEU A 84 1.07 14.18 -1.27
CA LEU A 84 0.85 14.43 0.16
C LEU A 84 2.06 15.08 0.82
N VAL A 85 3.27 14.60 0.53
CA VAL A 85 4.54 15.13 1.04
C VAL A 85 4.74 16.57 0.55
N GLU A 86 4.52 16.81 -0.73
CA GLU A 86 4.66 18.15 -1.33
C GLU A 86 3.69 19.13 -0.66
N LEU A 87 2.39 18.82 -0.60
CA LEU A 87 1.40 19.72 -0.06
C LEU A 87 1.56 19.97 1.45
N ALA A 88 1.93 18.92 2.21
CA ALA A 88 2.21 19.03 3.64
C ALA A 88 3.59 19.62 3.95
N GLN A 89 4.44 19.80 2.94
CA GLN A 89 5.85 20.17 3.11
C GLN A 89 6.55 19.26 4.14
N ALA A 90 6.29 17.95 4.01
CA ALA A 90 6.86 16.95 4.90
C ALA A 90 8.26 16.52 4.44
N LYS A 91 9.12 16.09 5.37
CA LYS A 91 10.47 15.62 5.03
C LYS A 91 10.48 14.29 4.29
N SER A 92 9.55 13.41 4.61
CA SER A 92 9.44 12.08 4.01
C SER A 92 8.11 11.42 4.36
N ASP A 93 7.88 10.26 3.77
CA ASP A 93 6.69 9.46 4.03
C ASP A 93 7.01 8.03 4.50
N ALA A 94 6.00 7.36 5.05
CA ALA A 94 5.94 5.92 5.16
C ALA A 94 4.52 5.45 4.80
N PHE A 95 4.43 4.34 4.07
CA PHE A 95 3.16 3.78 3.61
C PHE A 95 2.83 2.48 4.36
N HIS A 96 1.70 2.46 5.02
CA HIS A 96 1.23 1.32 5.80
C HIS A 96 -0.06 0.78 5.15
N GLY A 97 0.02 -0.39 4.53
CA GLY A 97 -1.14 -1.05 3.91
C GLY A 97 -1.74 -2.13 4.81
N MET A 98 -3.06 -2.35 4.73
CA MET A 98 -3.73 -3.52 5.29
C MET A 98 -3.40 -4.75 4.43
N GLY A 99 -2.31 -5.44 4.77
CA GLY A 99 -1.75 -6.49 3.93
C GLY A 99 -1.12 -5.92 2.65
N ARG A 100 -0.83 -6.83 1.71
CA ARG A 100 -0.14 -6.49 0.47
C ARG A 100 -0.59 -7.44 -0.63
N GLU A 101 -0.93 -6.87 -1.79
CA GLU A 101 -1.13 -7.62 -3.02
C GLU A 101 0.20 -7.88 -3.73
N ASP A 102 0.17 -8.81 -4.66
CA ASP A 102 1.28 -9.02 -5.56
C ASP A 102 1.33 -7.93 -6.65
N ILE A 103 2.51 -7.74 -7.24
CA ILE A 103 2.73 -6.75 -8.28
C ILE A 103 1.84 -7.00 -9.51
N ASP A 104 1.59 -8.27 -9.84
CA ASP A 104 0.81 -8.70 -11.01
C ASP A 104 -0.69 -8.82 -10.77
N VAL A 105 -1.16 -8.47 -9.57
CA VAL A 105 -2.58 -8.55 -9.21
C VAL A 105 -3.17 -7.15 -9.16
N ARG A 106 -4.33 -6.95 -9.77
CA ARG A 106 -5.16 -5.75 -9.54
C ARG A 106 -5.76 -5.81 -8.14
N CYS A 107 -6.11 -4.67 -7.59
CA CYS A 107 -6.82 -4.55 -6.32
C CYS A 107 -8.03 -3.64 -6.54
N VAL A 108 -9.18 -4.25 -6.74
CA VAL A 108 -10.43 -3.58 -7.11
C VAL A 108 -11.45 -3.64 -5.96
N GLY A 109 -12.74 -3.66 -6.25
CA GLY A 109 -13.81 -3.70 -5.26
C GLY A 109 -13.77 -2.47 -4.34
N ASN A 110 -13.85 -2.68 -3.03
CA ASN A 110 -13.81 -1.59 -2.05
C ASN A 110 -12.41 -0.97 -1.86
N GLY A 111 -11.41 -1.42 -2.59
CA GLY A 111 -10.02 -1.00 -2.47
C GLY A 111 -9.37 -1.47 -1.16
N ARG A 112 -8.05 -1.31 -1.07
CA ARG A 112 -7.25 -1.71 0.10
C ARG A 112 -7.06 -0.54 1.05
N PRO A 113 -7.35 -0.68 2.35
CA PRO A 113 -7.03 0.34 3.36
C PRO A 113 -5.54 0.60 3.46
N PHE A 114 -5.18 1.86 3.66
CA PHE A 114 -3.83 2.29 3.96
C PHE A 114 -3.81 3.45 4.95
N VAL A 115 -2.67 3.66 5.57
CA VAL A 115 -2.33 4.89 6.29
C VAL A 115 -1.02 5.43 5.73
N ALA A 116 -1.03 6.66 5.26
CA ALA A 116 0.16 7.42 4.92
C ALA A 116 0.65 8.17 6.17
N GLU A 117 1.90 7.95 6.54
CA GLU A 117 2.58 8.67 7.62
C GLU A 117 3.50 9.72 6.99
N LEU A 118 3.21 11.00 7.23
CA LEU A 118 4.02 12.12 6.77
C LEU A 118 4.90 12.59 7.91
N LYS A 119 6.22 12.50 7.72
CA LYS A 119 7.20 12.81 8.77
C LYS A 119 7.58 14.28 8.73
N SER A 120 7.60 14.90 9.90
CA SER A 120 7.92 16.32 10.07
C SER A 120 7.21 17.25 9.09
N PRO A 121 5.85 17.22 9.00
CA PRO A 121 5.11 18.10 8.12
C PRO A 121 5.13 19.54 8.64
N ASN A 122 5.39 20.52 7.75
CA ASN A 122 5.30 21.94 8.08
C ASN A 122 3.88 22.50 7.93
N ARG A 123 3.06 21.85 7.10
CA ARG A 123 1.65 22.20 6.91
C ARG A 123 0.78 21.03 7.31
N ARG A 124 -0.14 21.26 8.25
CA ARG A 124 -0.98 20.20 8.83
C ARG A 124 -2.45 20.30 8.44
N THR A 125 -2.93 21.47 8.03
CA THR A 125 -4.29 21.65 7.54
C THR A 125 -4.29 21.53 6.03
N LEU A 126 -4.89 20.47 5.50
CA LEU A 126 -4.93 20.12 4.09
C LEU A 126 -6.38 19.99 3.64
N ASP A 127 -6.68 20.48 2.42
CA ASP A 127 -7.93 20.18 1.74
C ASP A 127 -7.85 18.77 1.14
N LEU A 128 -8.29 17.78 1.92
CA LEU A 128 -8.15 16.36 1.58
C LEU A 128 -9.01 15.96 0.39
N GLU A 129 -10.15 16.60 0.18
CA GLU A 129 -11.02 16.32 -0.97
C GLU A 129 -10.38 16.76 -2.28
N LYS A 130 -9.89 18.00 -2.31
CA LYS A 130 -9.15 18.53 -3.46
C LYS A 130 -7.89 17.70 -3.74
N LEU A 131 -7.16 17.33 -2.70
CA LEU A 131 -5.94 16.55 -2.81
C LEU A 131 -6.21 15.15 -3.35
N MET A 132 -7.27 14.47 -2.87
CA MET A 132 -7.68 13.17 -3.39
C MET A 132 -7.99 13.23 -4.89
N LYS A 133 -8.70 14.28 -5.33
CA LYS A 133 -8.97 14.51 -6.77
C LYS A 133 -7.68 14.74 -7.56
N GLN A 134 -6.71 15.46 -6.99
CA GLN A 134 -5.40 15.68 -7.63
C GLN A 134 -4.60 14.39 -7.75
N ILE A 135 -4.54 13.57 -6.69
CA ILE A 135 -3.88 12.25 -6.69
C ILE A 135 -4.49 11.37 -7.80
N ASN A 136 -5.81 11.27 -7.85
CA ASN A 136 -6.51 10.43 -8.82
C ASN A 136 -6.28 10.91 -10.26
N LYS A 137 -6.26 12.22 -10.49
CA LYS A 137 -5.94 12.80 -11.80
C LYS A 137 -4.49 12.50 -12.22
N ALA A 138 -3.53 12.69 -11.32
CA ALA A 138 -2.11 12.46 -11.58
C ALA A 138 -1.78 10.95 -11.76
N ALA A 139 -2.58 10.09 -11.18
CA ALA A 139 -2.42 8.65 -11.30
C ALA A 139 -2.83 8.07 -12.66
N GLU A 140 -3.46 8.84 -13.55
CA GLU A 140 -3.78 8.46 -14.94
C GLU A 140 -4.47 7.08 -15.03
N ASN A 141 -5.47 6.82 -14.19
CA ASN A 141 -6.17 5.54 -14.07
C ASN A 141 -5.32 4.33 -13.62
N LYS A 142 -4.07 4.51 -13.22
CA LYS A 142 -3.25 3.42 -12.67
C LYS A 142 -3.75 2.98 -11.30
N ILE A 143 -4.16 3.96 -10.49
CA ILE A 143 -4.78 3.75 -9.18
C ILE A 143 -5.93 4.72 -8.97
N GLU A 144 -6.78 4.41 -7.99
CA GLU A 144 -7.80 5.31 -7.49
C GLU A 144 -7.74 5.35 -5.96
N VAL A 145 -7.70 6.54 -5.39
CA VAL A 145 -7.77 6.77 -3.94
C VAL A 145 -9.16 7.23 -3.57
N VAL A 146 -9.73 6.66 -2.52
CA VAL A 146 -11.05 7.00 -1.99
C VAL A 146 -11.01 7.14 -0.46
N GLY A 147 -11.90 7.98 0.08
CA GLY A 147 -12.11 8.12 1.51
C GLY A 147 -10.88 8.63 2.28
N LEU A 148 -10.12 9.56 1.67
CA LEU A 148 -8.96 10.17 2.33
C LEU A 148 -9.42 11.02 3.52
N ARG A 149 -8.86 10.77 4.71
CA ARG A 149 -9.17 11.48 5.95
C ARG A 149 -7.99 11.53 6.91
N TYR A 150 -8.02 12.43 7.86
CA TYR A 150 -7.06 12.44 8.96
C TYR A 150 -7.15 11.18 9.81
N SER A 151 -6.03 10.76 10.36
CA SER A 151 -5.86 9.55 11.13
C SER A 151 -4.81 9.72 12.23
N ASN A 152 -4.41 8.63 12.86
CA ASN A 152 -3.43 8.61 13.92
C ASN A 152 -2.59 7.32 13.91
N ARG A 153 -1.57 7.27 14.77
CA ARG A 153 -0.66 6.13 14.87
C ARG A 153 -1.34 4.82 15.31
N ALA A 154 -2.40 4.90 16.10
CA ALA A 154 -3.13 3.70 16.56
C ALA A 154 -3.82 3.00 15.37
N GLU A 155 -4.28 3.76 14.37
CA GLU A 155 -4.87 3.19 13.17
C GLU A 155 -3.86 2.39 12.33
N VAL A 156 -2.58 2.76 12.35
CA VAL A 156 -1.50 1.98 11.71
C VAL A 156 -1.42 0.58 12.31
N SER A 157 -1.46 0.46 13.64
CA SER A 157 -1.49 -0.84 14.33
C SER A 157 -2.75 -1.62 13.97
N ARG A 158 -3.91 -0.97 14.05
CA ARG A 158 -5.20 -1.58 13.73
C ARG A 158 -5.25 -2.19 12.33
N ILE A 159 -4.83 -1.47 11.28
CA ILE A 159 -4.86 -2.01 9.91
C ILE A 159 -3.85 -3.14 9.68
N LYS A 160 -2.74 -3.17 10.43
CA LYS A 160 -1.74 -4.25 10.35
C LYS A 160 -2.21 -5.54 11.02
N GLU A 161 -2.98 -5.42 12.11
CA GLU A 161 -3.46 -6.55 12.92
C GLU A 161 -4.78 -7.12 12.38
N THR A 162 -5.56 -6.32 11.65
CA THR A 162 -6.84 -6.75 11.10
C THR A 162 -6.67 -7.87 10.07
N LYS A 163 -7.30 -9.00 10.35
CA LYS A 163 -7.44 -10.11 9.41
C LYS A 163 -8.73 -9.89 8.61
N ALA A 164 -8.61 -9.52 7.35
CA ALA A 164 -9.75 -9.36 6.44
C ALA A 164 -9.82 -10.54 5.48
N GLU A 165 -11.02 -11.00 5.21
CA GLU A 165 -11.32 -11.92 4.11
C GLU A 165 -11.03 -11.22 2.78
N LYS A 166 -10.76 -12.00 1.74
CA LYS A 166 -10.40 -11.51 0.42
C LYS A 166 -11.06 -12.38 -0.62
N SER A 167 -11.68 -11.76 -1.61
CA SER A 167 -12.16 -12.43 -2.81
C SER A 167 -11.18 -12.18 -3.96
N TYR A 168 -11.09 -13.12 -4.85
CA TYR A 168 -10.25 -13.07 -6.05
C TYR A 168 -11.02 -13.61 -7.22
N THR A 169 -11.11 -12.86 -8.31
CA THR A 169 -11.49 -13.40 -9.60
C THR A 169 -10.24 -13.97 -10.26
N ILE A 170 -10.23 -15.24 -10.53
CA ILE A 170 -9.13 -15.98 -11.17
C ILE A 170 -9.55 -16.35 -12.58
N ARG A 171 -8.70 -16.01 -13.57
CA ARG A 171 -8.89 -16.40 -14.96
C ARG A 171 -7.61 -17.03 -15.47
N PHE A 172 -7.75 -18.18 -16.14
CA PHE A 172 -6.64 -18.86 -16.80
C PHE A 172 -7.15 -19.69 -17.99
N THR A 173 -6.23 -20.15 -18.85
CA THR A 173 -6.53 -21.05 -19.94
C THR A 173 -6.03 -22.44 -19.62
N CYS A 174 -6.81 -23.45 -19.97
CA CYS A 174 -6.43 -24.86 -19.94
C CYS A 174 -6.03 -25.33 -21.34
N ASP A 175 -5.28 -26.43 -21.41
CA ASP A 175 -5.03 -27.10 -22.68
C ASP A 175 -6.35 -27.62 -23.27
N HIS A 176 -6.46 -27.57 -24.62
CA HIS A 176 -7.65 -28.06 -25.31
C HIS A 176 -7.87 -29.57 -25.05
N GLY A 177 -9.12 -29.96 -24.85
CA GLY A 177 -9.51 -31.35 -24.67
C GLY A 177 -9.71 -31.81 -23.22
N LEU A 178 -9.67 -30.88 -22.25
CA LEU A 178 -10.10 -31.18 -20.89
C LEU A 178 -11.63 -31.17 -20.82
N ASP A 179 -12.19 -32.10 -20.06
CA ASP A 179 -13.60 -32.15 -19.74
C ASP A 179 -13.99 -30.99 -18.84
N GLU A 180 -14.90 -30.13 -19.28
CA GLU A 180 -15.34 -28.93 -18.55
C GLU A 180 -15.95 -29.25 -17.18
N ASP A 181 -16.72 -30.35 -17.12
CA ASP A 181 -17.34 -30.84 -15.88
C ASP A 181 -16.27 -31.33 -14.90
N GLU A 182 -15.22 -32.02 -15.38
CA GLU A 182 -14.10 -32.45 -14.56
C GLU A 182 -13.33 -31.24 -14.02
N VAL A 183 -13.04 -30.24 -14.85
CA VAL A 183 -12.36 -28.99 -14.43
C VAL A 183 -13.17 -28.28 -13.35
N SER A 184 -14.48 -28.08 -13.59
CA SER A 184 -15.38 -27.44 -12.64
C SER A 184 -15.43 -28.18 -11.30
N THR A 185 -15.53 -29.50 -11.34
CA THR A 185 -15.55 -30.37 -10.14
C THR A 185 -14.25 -30.24 -9.35
N ARG A 186 -13.11 -30.25 -10.02
CA ARG A 186 -11.79 -30.09 -9.37
C ARG A 186 -11.64 -28.73 -8.72
N ILE A 187 -12.05 -27.65 -9.40
CA ILE A 187 -12.02 -26.30 -8.84
C ILE A 187 -12.92 -26.23 -7.60
N GLN A 188 -14.16 -26.72 -7.70
CA GLN A 188 -15.11 -26.71 -6.57
C GLN A 188 -14.59 -27.49 -5.37
N SER A 189 -13.81 -28.55 -5.59
CA SER A 189 -13.23 -29.38 -4.51
C SER A 189 -12.22 -28.63 -3.64
N LEU A 190 -11.68 -27.49 -4.10
CA LEU A 190 -10.80 -26.62 -3.30
C LEU A 190 -11.55 -25.84 -2.23
N SER A 191 -12.88 -25.70 -2.35
CA SER A 191 -13.71 -25.02 -1.37
C SER A 191 -13.58 -25.69 0.02
N GLY A 192 -13.36 -24.88 1.05
CA GLY A 192 -13.15 -25.34 2.42
C GLY A 192 -11.73 -25.85 2.73
N GLN A 193 -10.88 -26.08 1.73
CA GLN A 193 -9.54 -26.63 1.92
C GLN A 193 -8.57 -25.60 2.52
N ILE A 194 -7.50 -26.11 3.12
CA ILE A 194 -6.38 -25.29 3.62
C ILE A 194 -5.20 -25.45 2.66
N LEU A 195 -4.86 -24.35 1.99
CA LEU A 195 -3.71 -24.26 1.11
C LEU A 195 -2.47 -23.84 1.88
N GLU A 196 -1.36 -24.47 1.60
CA GLU A 196 -0.04 -24.12 2.12
C GLU A 196 0.71 -23.28 1.08
N GLN A 197 0.81 -21.98 1.34
CA GLN A 197 1.47 -21.03 0.43
C GLN A 197 2.87 -20.70 0.93
N GLN A 198 3.88 -21.11 0.19
CA GLN A 198 5.26 -20.69 0.42
C GLN A 198 5.49 -19.28 -0.07
N THR A 199 6.46 -18.58 0.52
CA THR A 199 6.86 -17.25 0.04
C THR A 199 7.33 -17.33 -1.41
N PRO A 200 6.75 -16.57 -2.36
CA PRO A 200 7.13 -16.62 -3.77
C PRO A 200 8.62 -16.30 -3.97
N GLN A 201 9.31 -17.08 -4.82
CA GLN A 201 10.75 -16.92 -5.09
C GLN A 201 11.13 -15.50 -5.52
N ARG A 202 10.30 -14.84 -6.31
CA ARG A 202 10.56 -13.47 -6.80
C ARG A 202 10.68 -12.41 -5.69
N VAL A 203 10.16 -12.69 -4.50
CA VAL A 203 10.22 -11.79 -3.33
C VAL A 203 11.03 -12.36 -2.16
N SER A 204 11.62 -13.55 -2.32
CA SER A 204 12.41 -14.24 -1.29
C SER A 204 13.60 -13.40 -0.79
N HIS A 205 14.21 -12.61 -1.68
CA HIS A 205 15.31 -11.70 -1.33
C HIS A 205 14.89 -10.54 -0.41
N ARG A 206 13.58 -10.32 -0.18
CA ARG A 206 13.01 -9.23 0.64
C ARG A 206 12.10 -9.70 1.76
N ARG A 207 11.76 -10.99 1.79
CA ARG A 207 10.83 -11.58 2.76
C ARG A 207 11.41 -12.86 3.34
N ALA A 208 11.16 -13.09 4.62
CA ALA A 208 11.45 -14.38 5.22
C ALA A 208 10.68 -15.47 4.48
N ASP A 209 11.36 -16.57 4.18
CA ASP A 209 10.73 -17.75 3.62
C ASP A 209 9.84 -18.40 4.69
N LYS A 210 8.54 -18.43 4.41
CA LYS A 210 7.51 -18.92 5.34
C LYS A 210 6.40 -19.60 4.54
N VAL A 211 5.98 -20.75 5.03
CA VAL A 211 4.73 -21.38 4.61
C VAL A 211 3.58 -20.75 5.41
N ARG A 212 2.56 -20.32 4.70
CA ARG A 212 1.35 -19.72 5.28
C ARG A 212 0.14 -20.55 4.94
N LYS A 213 -0.59 -21.01 5.94
CA LYS A 213 -1.86 -21.69 5.76
C LYS A 213 -2.95 -20.68 5.43
N ARG A 214 -3.71 -20.95 4.36
CA ARG A 214 -4.84 -20.14 3.89
C ARG A 214 -6.03 -21.07 3.66
N LYS A 215 -7.15 -20.78 4.32
CA LYS A 215 -8.40 -21.49 4.08
C LYS A 215 -9.09 -20.86 2.87
N VAL A 216 -9.48 -21.68 1.90
CA VAL A 216 -10.43 -21.30 0.85
C VAL A 216 -11.81 -21.34 1.51
N ILE A 217 -12.50 -20.21 1.55
CA ILE A 217 -13.80 -20.10 2.23
C ILE A 217 -14.89 -20.70 1.33
N SER A 218 -14.98 -20.19 0.12
CA SER A 218 -15.88 -20.66 -0.93
C SER A 218 -15.24 -20.47 -2.29
N ILE A 219 -15.78 -21.13 -3.30
CA ILE A 219 -15.51 -20.88 -4.70
C ILE A 219 -16.87 -20.78 -5.36
N ASP A 220 -17.06 -19.70 -6.09
CA ASP A 220 -18.34 -19.32 -6.68
C ASP A 220 -18.15 -18.94 -8.16
N ASN A 221 -19.22 -18.86 -8.93
CA ASN A 221 -19.25 -18.36 -10.31
C ASN A 221 -18.28 -19.07 -11.27
N ILE A 222 -18.11 -20.40 -11.13
CA ILE A 222 -17.22 -21.15 -12.01
C ILE A 222 -17.81 -21.14 -13.42
N GLN A 223 -17.01 -20.67 -14.38
CA GLN A 223 -17.30 -20.67 -15.82
C GLN A 223 -16.15 -21.35 -16.54
N VAL A 224 -16.46 -22.32 -17.36
CA VAL A 224 -15.51 -23.03 -18.23
C VAL A 224 -16.10 -22.97 -19.64
N ASP A 225 -15.37 -22.41 -20.59
CA ASP A 225 -15.80 -22.23 -21.96
C ASP A 225 -14.58 -22.25 -22.88
N ASP A 226 -14.55 -23.17 -23.84
CA ASP A 226 -13.50 -23.36 -24.86
C ASP A 226 -12.06 -23.26 -24.30
N GLY A 227 -11.82 -23.90 -23.16
CA GLY A 227 -10.53 -23.89 -22.47
C GLY A 227 -10.23 -22.63 -21.64
N GLU A 228 -11.08 -21.61 -21.65
CA GLU A 228 -11.03 -20.51 -20.71
C GLU A 228 -11.77 -20.83 -19.42
N VAL A 229 -11.14 -20.55 -18.28
CA VAL A 229 -11.70 -20.79 -16.95
C VAL A 229 -11.70 -19.50 -16.16
N GLU A 230 -12.85 -19.15 -15.57
CA GLU A 230 -12.99 -18.04 -14.63
C GLU A 230 -13.80 -18.48 -13.41
N PHE A 231 -13.38 -18.02 -12.22
CA PHE A 231 -14.13 -18.21 -10.97
C PHE A 231 -13.74 -17.18 -9.91
N ASP A 232 -14.58 -17.04 -8.87
CA ASP A 232 -14.39 -16.18 -7.72
C ASP A 232 -14.04 -16.96 -6.45
#